data_4c8700fc3f043156fd6bf16e1de97acc
#
_entry.id   4c8700fc3f043156fd6bf16e1de97acc
#
_cell.length_a   1.000
_cell.length_b   1.000
_cell.length_c   1.000
_cell.angle_alpha   90.00
_cell.angle_beta   90.00
_cell.angle_gamma   90.00
#
_symmetry.space_group_name_H-M   'P 1'
#
loop_
_entity.id
_entity.type
_entity.pdbx_description
1 polymer ?
#
loop_
_entity_poly.entity_id
_entity_poly.type
_entity_poly.pdbx_seq_one_letter_code
_entity_poly.pdbx_strand_id
1 'polypeptide(L)'
;MIDRHRLTVIYYHSIGPVKPDWEKSFLTVSMELFEKHLVWLGRRYKTISPGEYLKIRTGEMPPVKNPLLITFDDGYLDNWVYAFPLLKKHGMKATIFVSPEFVDERAGCRPNSEKLAVDSGSDVTTPGWGFLSWDEMRFMEDSGLIDIQSHSLTHTKYFVSDRLAGFHHPGGNILYPAINAHPEIKPYYIGMPDLGSVLPYGFPLFEERPALVARKVEINPDFINECVALFRDFDFDSYLSLIHI
;
A
#
# COMPACT_ATOMS: atom_id res chain seq x y z
N MET A 1 19.48 -32.21 4.44
CA MET A 1 20.13 -31.52 3.28
C MET A 1 19.23 -30.38 2.90
N ILE A 2 19.65 -29.11 3.07
CA ILE A 2 18.83 -27.96 2.63
C ILE A 2 18.85 -27.95 1.10
N ASP A 3 17.69 -28.05 0.47
CA ASP A 3 17.57 -27.93 -0.98
C ASP A 3 17.99 -26.51 -1.40
N ARG A 4 19.21 -26.39 -1.93
CA ARG A 4 19.82 -25.09 -2.34
C ARG A 4 19.14 -24.45 -3.55
N HIS A 5 18.14 -25.11 -4.12
CA HIS A 5 17.34 -24.60 -5.24
C HIS A 5 15.94 -24.18 -4.80
N ARG A 6 15.62 -24.34 -3.50
CA ARG A 6 14.35 -23.91 -2.94
C ARG A 6 14.28 -22.37 -2.96
N LEU A 7 13.27 -21.83 -3.63
CA LEU A 7 12.99 -20.41 -3.65
C LEU A 7 12.69 -19.91 -2.24
N THR A 8 13.36 -18.85 -1.83
CA THR A 8 13.01 -18.05 -0.66
C THR A 8 12.25 -16.80 -1.13
N VAL A 9 11.19 -16.44 -0.44
CA VAL A 9 10.43 -15.21 -0.70
C VAL A 9 10.39 -14.40 0.59
N ILE A 10 10.70 -13.12 0.51
CA ILE A 10 10.56 -12.15 1.61
C ILE A 10 9.71 -11.00 1.09
N TYR A 11 8.70 -10.61 1.85
CA TYR A 11 7.82 -9.52 1.47
C TYR A 11 7.91 -8.35 2.44
N TYR A 12 7.71 -7.16 1.90
CA TYR A 12 7.61 -5.87 2.56
C TYR A 12 6.36 -5.13 2.03
N HIS A 13 6.04 -4.01 2.64
CA HIS A 13 5.05 -3.07 2.14
C HIS A 13 5.67 -1.67 2.05
N SER A 14 6.04 -1.10 3.18
CA SER A 14 6.50 0.29 3.33
C SER A 14 7.92 0.33 3.90
N ILE A 15 8.78 1.17 3.34
CA ILE A 15 10.14 1.43 3.81
C ILE A 15 10.34 2.92 4.05
N GLY A 16 10.77 3.30 5.24
CA GLY A 16 11.06 4.72 5.52
C GLY A 16 10.77 5.12 6.95
N PRO A 17 10.53 6.42 7.20
CA PRO A 17 10.11 6.89 8.50
C PRO A 17 8.70 6.38 8.84
N VAL A 18 8.49 6.02 10.10
CA VAL A 18 7.16 5.63 10.60
C VAL A 18 6.21 6.82 10.47
N LYS A 19 4.99 6.56 10.00
CA LYS A 19 3.91 7.54 9.81
C LYS A 19 2.92 7.41 10.98
N PRO A 20 3.01 8.24 12.04
CA PRO A 20 2.25 8.02 13.29
C PRO A 20 0.72 8.00 13.08
N ASP A 21 0.24 8.86 12.19
CA ASP A 21 -1.20 9.02 11.92
C ASP A 21 -1.76 8.04 10.87
N TRP A 22 -0.93 7.14 10.36
CA TRP A 22 -1.37 6.12 9.43
C TRP A 22 -1.67 4.82 10.15
N GLU A 23 -2.92 4.35 10.06
CA GLU A 23 -3.38 3.13 10.75
C GLU A 23 -2.57 1.87 10.43
N LYS A 24 -1.94 1.83 9.23
CA LYS A 24 -1.08 0.71 8.80
C LYS A 24 0.42 0.99 9.00
N SER A 25 0.78 1.94 9.87
CA SER A 25 2.18 2.29 10.15
C SER A 25 3.04 1.11 10.60
N PHE A 26 2.43 0.07 11.17
CA PHE A 26 3.11 -1.18 11.55
C PHE A 26 3.69 -1.95 10.35
N LEU A 27 3.28 -1.64 9.11
CA LEU A 27 3.83 -2.20 7.88
C LEU A 27 5.16 -1.55 7.48
N THR A 28 5.57 -0.46 8.13
CA THR A 28 6.76 0.30 7.77
C THR A 28 8.01 -0.28 8.45
N VAL A 29 9.01 -0.59 7.64
CA VAL A 29 10.36 -0.96 8.09
C VAL A 29 11.28 0.24 7.92
N SER A 30 12.09 0.60 8.94
CA SER A 30 13.02 1.72 8.82
C SER A 30 14.07 1.48 7.75
N MET A 31 14.59 2.58 7.16
CA MET A 31 15.64 2.51 6.13
C MET A 31 16.89 1.76 6.62
N GLU A 32 17.31 2.05 7.85
CA GLU A 32 18.50 1.42 8.44
C GLU A 32 18.32 -0.08 8.62
N LEU A 33 17.12 -0.51 9.05
CA LEU A 33 16.83 -1.94 9.23
C LEU A 33 16.71 -2.62 7.86
N PHE A 34 16.07 -1.99 6.91
CA PHE A 34 15.96 -2.52 5.55
C PHE A 34 17.35 -2.67 4.90
N GLU A 35 18.22 -1.69 5.02
CA GLU A 35 19.59 -1.79 4.50
C GLU A 35 20.38 -2.93 5.18
N LYS A 36 20.26 -3.11 6.51
CA LYS A 36 20.84 -4.26 7.20
C LYS A 36 20.32 -5.59 6.66
N HIS A 37 19.03 -5.66 6.33
CA HIS A 37 18.44 -6.83 5.68
C HIS A 37 19.09 -7.08 4.31
N LEU A 38 19.20 -6.05 3.46
CA LEU A 38 19.82 -6.18 2.13
C LEU A 38 21.28 -6.67 2.22
N VAL A 39 22.08 -6.11 3.12
CA VAL A 39 23.46 -6.55 3.35
C VAL A 39 23.53 -8.02 3.81
N TRP A 40 22.66 -8.42 4.72
CA TRP A 40 22.63 -9.80 5.22
C TRP A 40 22.16 -10.79 4.14
N LEU A 41 21.13 -10.42 3.38
CA LEU A 41 20.57 -11.22 2.29
C LEU A 41 21.55 -11.37 1.13
N GLY A 42 22.19 -10.29 0.71
CA GLY A 42 23.13 -10.28 -0.42
C GLY A 42 24.36 -11.20 -0.22
N ARG A 43 24.74 -11.46 1.05
CA ARG A 43 25.80 -12.41 1.37
C ARG A 43 25.38 -13.88 1.22
N ARG A 44 24.10 -14.18 1.18
CA ARG A 44 23.56 -15.55 1.29
C ARG A 44 22.71 -15.98 0.10
N TYR A 45 22.09 -15.04 -0.56
CA TYR A 45 21.10 -15.26 -1.59
C TYR A 45 21.45 -14.51 -2.87
N LYS A 46 20.90 -14.98 -3.97
CA LYS A 46 20.88 -14.26 -5.25
C LYS A 46 19.46 -13.81 -5.56
N THR A 47 19.23 -12.52 -5.65
CA THR A 47 17.92 -12.00 -6.02
C THR A 47 17.64 -12.28 -7.48
N ILE A 48 16.42 -12.70 -7.78
CA ILE A 48 15.89 -12.99 -9.11
C ILE A 48 14.50 -12.38 -9.24
N SER A 49 14.05 -12.15 -10.48
CA SER A 49 12.66 -11.77 -10.77
C SER A 49 11.76 -13.01 -10.86
N PRO A 50 10.41 -12.85 -10.75
CA PRO A 50 9.47 -13.92 -11.03
C PRO A 50 9.63 -14.54 -12.43
N GLY A 51 9.90 -13.69 -13.43
CA GLY A 51 10.17 -14.16 -14.79
C GLY A 51 11.43 -15.01 -14.90
N GLU A 52 12.52 -14.63 -14.21
CA GLU A 52 13.73 -15.46 -14.12
C GLU A 52 13.47 -16.78 -13.40
N TYR A 53 12.69 -16.75 -12.32
CA TYR A 53 12.31 -17.97 -11.62
C TYR A 53 11.51 -18.91 -12.52
N LEU A 54 10.56 -18.39 -13.30
CA LEU A 54 9.81 -19.19 -14.28
C LEU A 54 10.76 -19.84 -15.30
N LYS A 55 11.69 -19.08 -15.89
CA LYS A 55 12.68 -19.59 -16.85
C LYS A 55 13.57 -20.70 -16.23
N ILE A 56 13.93 -20.57 -14.98
CA ILE A 56 14.66 -21.62 -14.25
C ILE A 56 13.78 -22.88 -14.13
N ARG A 57 12.51 -22.72 -13.80
CA ARG A 57 11.56 -23.83 -13.64
C ARG A 57 11.24 -24.56 -14.94
N THR A 58 11.22 -23.84 -16.06
CA THR A 58 10.99 -24.40 -17.41
C THR A 58 12.26 -24.92 -18.09
N GLY A 59 13.43 -24.71 -17.45
CA GLY A 59 14.71 -25.15 -18.00
C GLY A 59 15.32 -24.20 -19.05
N GLU A 60 14.74 -23.03 -19.25
CA GLU A 60 15.24 -21.98 -20.16
C GLU A 60 16.42 -21.20 -19.57
N MET A 61 16.59 -21.25 -18.24
CA MET A 61 17.74 -20.70 -17.53
C MET A 61 18.34 -21.74 -16.58
N PRO A 62 19.67 -21.70 -16.38
CA PRO A 62 20.33 -22.58 -15.40
C PRO A 62 19.87 -22.27 -13.98
N PRO A 63 19.85 -23.27 -13.08
CA PRO A 63 19.50 -23.06 -11.69
C PRO A 63 20.42 -22.04 -10.99
N VAL A 64 19.82 -21.16 -10.18
CA VAL A 64 20.52 -20.20 -9.34
C VAL A 64 20.64 -20.75 -7.93
N LYS A 65 21.82 -20.63 -7.33
CA LYS A 65 22.06 -21.06 -5.94
C LYS A 65 21.39 -20.07 -4.98
N ASN A 66 20.61 -20.59 -4.02
CA ASN A 66 19.89 -19.80 -3.02
C ASN A 66 19.07 -18.64 -3.66
N PRO A 67 18.10 -18.95 -4.54
CA PRO A 67 17.31 -17.92 -5.20
C PRO A 67 16.40 -17.19 -4.18
N LEU A 68 16.29 -15.87 -4.31
CA LEU A 68 15.48 -15.01 -3.46
C LEU A 68 14.59 -14.11 -4.31
N LEU A 69 13.32 -14.08 -4.01
CA LEU A 69 12.42 -12.99 -4.40
C LEU A 69 12.26 -12.03 -3.24
N ILE A 70 12.53 -10.76 -3.46
CA ILE A 70 12.13 -9.66 -2.59
C ILE A 70 10.88 -9.05 -3.20
N THR A 71 9.80 -8.97 -2.44
CA THR A 71 8.55 -8.41 -2.93
C THR A 71 8.08 -7.26 -2.05
N PHE A 72 7.38 -6.31 -2.67
CA PHE A 72 6.67 -5.22 -2.00
C PHE A 72 5.23 -5.27 -2.43
N ASP A 73 4.31 -5.17 -1.49
CA ASP A 73 2.89 -5.14 -1.77
C ASP A 73 2.36 -3.70 -1.75
N ASP A 74 1.21 -3.48 -2.39
CA ASP A 74 0.42 -2.25 -2.46
C ASP A 74 0.98 -1.11 -3.33
N GLY A 75 2.29 -1.06 -3.60
CA GLY A 75 2.89 -0.01 -4.42
C GLY A 75 2.93 1.36 -3.75
N TYR A 76 3.29 1.42 -2.45
CA TYR A 76 3.46 2.69 -1.74
C TYR A 76 4.58 3.54 -2.34
N LEU A 77 4.40 4.87 -2.29
CA LEU A 77 5.38 5.84 -2.79
C LEU A 77 6.78 5.66 -2.18
N ASP A 78 6.86 5.24 -0.94
CA ASP A 78 8.12 5.06 -0.24
C ASP A 78 8.97 3.91 -0.82
N ASN A 79 8.37 3.04 -1.63
CA ASN A 79 9.12 2.07 -2.42
C ASN A 79 10.00 2.76 -3.48
N TRP A 80 9.54 3.86 -4.09
CA TRP A 80 10.32 4.73 -4.97
C TRP A 80 11.31 5.59 -4.17
N VAL A 81 10.82 6.20 -3.08
CA VAL A 81 11.59 7.22 -2.35
C VAL A 81 12.76 6.61 -1.60
N TYR A 82 12.57 5.49 -0.95
CA TYR A 82 13.56 4.91 -0.02
C TYR A 82 14.02 3.51 -0.41
N ALA A 83 13.10 2.61 -0.79
CA ALA A 83 13.48 1.21 -1.06
C ALA A 83 14.30 1.07 -2.33
N PHE A 84 13.86 1.68 -3.44
CA PHE A 84 14.54 1.59 -4.74
C PHE A 84 15.99 2.09 -4.72
N PRO A 85 16.33 3.26 -4.13
CA PRO A 85 17.71 3.70 -3.98
C PRO A 85 18.60 2.69 -3.23
N LEU A 86 18.09 2.08 -2.18
CA LEU A 86 18.84 1.06 -1.43
C LEU A 86 19.00 -0.24 -2.22
N LEU A 87 17.96 -0.69 -2.92
CA LEU A 87 18.05 -1.86 -3.82
C LEU A 87 19.09 -1.64 -4.92
N LYS A 88 19.09 -0.45 -5.52
CA LYS A 88 20.06 -0.04 -6.55
C LYS A 88 21.48 -0.01 -5.99
N LYS A 89 21.68 0.59 -4.81
CA LYS A 89 22.98 0.64 -4.11
C LYS A 89 23.58 -0.76 -3.88
N HIS A 90 22.73 -1.74 -3.59
CA HIS A 90 23.15 -3.12 -3.32
C HIS A 90 23.04 -4.05 -4.54
N GLY A 91 22.60 -3.55 -5.70
CA GLY A 91 22.44 -4.33 -6.94
C GLY A 91 21.44 -5.48 -6.79
N MET A 92 20.37 -5.28 -5.98
CA MET A 92 19.40 -6.32 -5.67
C MET A 92 18.11 -6.11 -6.43
N LYS A 93 17.57 -7.20 -7.00
CA LYS A 93 16.28 -7.19 -7.69
C LYS A 93 15.14 -7.31 -6.69
N ALA A 94 14.01 -6.69 -7.02
CA ALA A 94 12.75 -6.85 -6.30
C ALA A 94 11.56 -6.81 -7.27
N THR A 95 10.39 -7.24 -6.78
CA THR A 95 9.10 -7.14 -7.47
C THR A 95 8.19 -6.25 -6.64
N ILE A 96 7.47 -5.33 -7.27
CA ILE A 96 6.47 -4.51 -6.60
C ILE A 96 5.10 -4.88 -7.16
N PHE A 97 4.20 -5.32 -6.30
CA PHE A 97 2.82 -5.61 -6.64
C PHE A 97 1.97 -4.37 -6.42
N VAL A 98 1.37 -3.84 -7.49
CA VAL A 98 0.60 -2.60 -7.48
C VAL A 98 -0.87 -2.83 -7.77
N SER A 99 -1.73 -2.08 -7.12
CA SER A 99 -3.16 -2.04 -7.42
C SER A 99 -3.44 -0.82 -8.32
N PRO A 100 -3.87 -1.01 -9.59
CA PRO A 100 -4.02 0.08 -10.54
C PRO A 100 -4.88 1.26 -10.07
N GLU A 101 -5.94 1.00 -9.31
CA GLU A 101 -6.80 2.07 -8.78
C GLU A 101 -6.13 2.95 -7.71
N PHE A 102 -4.98 2.55 -7.19
CA PHE A 102 -4.19 3.35 -6.24
C PHE A 102 -3.03 4.10 -6.89
N VAL A 103 -2.76 3.88 -8.17
CA VAL A 103 -1.66 4.55 -8.85
C VAL A 103 -1.91 6.06 -8.92
N ASP A 104 -0.90 6.85 -8.54
CA ASP A 104 -0.92 8.29 -8.67
C ASP A 104 -0.80 8.68 -10.16
N GLU A 105 -1.82 9.34 -10.69
CA GLU A 105 -1.89 9.72 -12.11
C GLU A 105 -1.05 10.95 -12.46
N ARG A 106 -0.42 11.61 -11.46
CA ARG A 106 0.43 12.76 -11.73
C ARG A 106 1.63 12.36 -12.58
N ALA A 107 1.94 13.21 -13.58
CA ALA A 107 3.07 12.99 -14.45
C ALA A 107 4.41 13.26 -13.75
N GLY A 108 5.45 12.52 -14.18
CA GLY A 108 6.82 12.68 -13.71
C GLY A 108 7.16 11.88 -12.46
N CYS A 109 8.46 11.79 -12.20
CA CYS A 109 8.99 11.14 -11.01
C CYS A 109 9.22 12.16 -9.90
N ARG A 110 8.70 11.90 -8.72
CA ARG A 110 8.96 12.70 -7.51
C ARG A 110 10.43 12.55 -7.08
N PRO A 111 10.99 13.49 -6.30
CA PRO A 111 12.32 13.32 -5.72
C PRO A 111 12.40 12.05 -4.86
N ASN A 112 13.51 11.33 -4.94
CA ASN A 112 13.83 10.20 -4.09
C ASN A 112 15.07 10.51 -3.21
N SER A 113 15.43 9.62 -2.30
CA SER A 113 16.52 9.85 -1.35
C SER A 113 17.90 10.06 -2.00
N GLU A 114 18.14 9.58 -3.22
CA GLU A 114 19.38 9.87 -3.97
C GLU A 114 19.46 11.35 -4.35
N LYS A 115 18.36 11.92 -4.88
CA LYS A 115 18.32 13.34 -5.26
C LYS A 115 18.37 14.27 -4.04
N LEU A 116 17.69 13.91 -2.98
CA LEU A 116 17.65 14.70 -1.74
C LEU A 116 19.01 14.77 -1.03
N ALA A 117 19.80 13.71 -1.10
CA ALA A 117 21.17 13.72 -0.55
C ALA A 117 22.10 14.69 -1.30
N VAL A 118 21.81 15.00 -2.57
CA VAL A 118 22.59 15.94 -3.40
C VAL A 118 22.17 17.39 -3.14
N ASP A 119 20.88 17.62 -2.88
CA ASP A 119 20.30 18.97 -2.69
C ASP A 119 20.29 19.43 -1.22
N SER A 120 21.21 18.98 -0.39
CA SER A 120 21.28 19.15 1.07
C SER A 120 21.34 20.60 1.59
N GLY A 121 20.67 21.52 0.92
CA GLY A 121 20.46 22.92 1.33
C GLY A 121 19.00 23.38 1.32
N SER A 122 18.08 22.58 0.88
CA SER A 122 16.64 22.90 0.86
C SER A 122 15.85 21.99 1.80
N ASP A 123 14.94 22.60 2.54
CA ASP A 123 13.94 21.94 3.41
C ASP A 123 12.90 21.17 2.56
N VAL A 124 13.39 20.28 1.69
CA VAL A 124 12.54 19.43 0.86
C VAL A 124 12.06 18.26 1.72
N THR A 125 10.94 18.47 2.38
CA THR A 125 10.18 17.39 2.99
C THR A 125 9.83 16.36 1.90
N THR A 126 10.45 15.22 1.94
CA THR A 126 10.17 14.13 1.02
C THR A 126 8.72 13.68 1.21
N PRO A 127 7.85 13.78 0.21
CA PRO A 127 6.52 13.21 0.31
C PRO A 127 6.64 11.68 0.24
N GLY A 128 6.87 11.05 1.39
CA GLY A 128 6.90 9.60 1.48
C GLY A 128 5.50 8.97 1.59
N TRP A 129 4.43 9.77 1.39
CA TRP A 129 3.05 9.36 1.62
C TRP A 129 2.29 9.30 0.31
N GLY A 130 1.52 8.24 0.11
CA GLY A 130 0.76 7.98 -1.11
C GLY A 130 1.26 6.73 -1.84
N PHE A 131 1.03 6.69 -3.13
CA PHE A 131 1.32 5.55 -3.98
C PHE A 131 2.22 5.95 -5.16
N LEU A 132 2.79 4.94 -5.83
CA LEU A 132 3.63 5.12 -7.00
C LEU A 132 2.86 5.76 -8.16
N SER A 133 3.54 6.59 -8.96
CA SER A 133 3.06 7.03 -10.26
C SER A 133 3.49 6.06 -11.36
N TRP A 134 2.81 6.15 -12.52
CA TRP A 134 3.18 5.37 -13.72
C TRP A 134 4.61 5.66 -14.18
N ASP A 135 5.07 6.91 -14.07
CA ASP A 135 6.42 7.30 -14.52
C ASP A 135 7.50 6.77 -13.56
N GLU A 136 7.24 6.74 -12.25
CA GLU A 136 8.15 6.14 -11.27
C GLU A 136 8.29 4.63 -11.49
N MET A 137 7.18 3.94 -11.76
CA MET A 137 7.19 2.51 -12.06
C MET A 137 7.99 2.22 -13.33
N ARG A 138 7.76 2.96 -14.43
CA ARG A 138 8.54 2.80 -15.67
C ARG A 138 10.03 3.03 -15.44
N PHE A 139 10.38 4.09 -14.68
CA PHE A 139 11.78 4.37 -14.37
C PHE A 139 12.45 3.21 -13.59
N MET A 140 11.72 2.64 -12.65
CA MET A 140 12.22 1.50 -11.87
C MET A 140 12.36 0.24 -12.73
N GLU A 141 11.42 -0.06 -13.63
CA GLU A 141 11.51 -1.19 -14.57
C GLU A 141 12.66 -1.02 -15.54
N ASP A 142 12.86 0.18 -16.11
CA ASP A 142 13.95 0.50 -17.04
C ASP A 142 15.34 0.31 -16.41
N SER A 143 15.43 0.34 -15.07
CA SER A 143 16.67 0.02 -14.36
C SER A 143 17.08 -1.46 -14.46
N GLY A 144 16.14 -2.34 -14.81
CA GLY A 144 16.31 -3.79 -14.81
C GLY A 144 16.40 -4.44 -13.42
N LEU A 145 16.17 -3.66 -12.35
CA LEU A 145 16.19 -4.15 -10.97
C LEU A 145 14.79 -4.43 -10.44
N ILE A 146 13.81 -3.68 -10.88
CA ILE A 146 12.43 -3.80 -10.39
C ILE A 146 11.53 -4.40 -11.46
N ASP A 147 10.66 -5.30 -11.04
CA ASP A 147 9.62 -5.92 -11.86
C ASP A 147 8.26 -5.50 -11.27
N ILE A 148 7.42 -4.84 -12.05
CA ILE A 148 6.10 -4.35 -11.61
C ILE A 148 5.04 -5.39 -11.98
N GLN A 149 4.26 -5.82 -10.99
CA GLN A 149 3.23 -6.84 -11.13
C GLN A 149 1.90 -6.36 -10.53
N SER A 150 0.80 -7.01 -10.93
CA SER A 150 -0.53 -6.67 -10.42
C SER A 150 -0.79 -7.24 -9.03
N HIS A 151 -1.35 -6.38 -8.12
CA HIS A 151 -1.82 -6.74 -6.77
C HIS A 151 -3.36 -6.63 -6.67
N SER A 152 -4.10 -7.18 -7.60
CA SER A 152 -5.52 -6.96 -7.82
C SER A 152 -5.84 -5.55 -8.38
N LEU A 153 -7.06 -5.36 -8.86
CA LEU A 153 -7.46 -4.07 -9.42
C LEU A 153 -7.79 -3.06 -8.31
N THR A 154 -8.60 -3.46 -7.35
CA THR A 154 -9.30 -2.54 -6.42
C THR A 154 -8.71 -2.51 -5.02
N HIS A 155 -8.03 -3.57 -4.59
CA HIS A 155 -7.46 -3.79 -3.25
C HIS A 155 -8.32 -3.22 -2.10
N THR A 156 -9.60 -3.57 -2.10
CA THR A 156 -10.61 -3.06 -1.18
C THR A 156 -11.42 -4.16 -0.54
N LYS A 157 -12.32 -3.79 0.36
CA LYS A 157 -13.41 -4.63 0.85
C LYS A 157 -14.75 -4.08 0.36
N TYR A 158 -15.68 -4.97 0.09
CA TYR A 158 -17.05 -4.64 -0.28
C TYR A 158 -18.02 -5.06 0.80
N PHE A 159 -19.13 -4.33 0.93
CA PHE A 159 -20.29 -4.83 1.64
C PHE A 159 -20.81 -6.11 0.96
N VAL A 160 -21.07 -7.14 1.76
CA VAL A 160 -21.40 -8.48 1.27
C VAL A 160 -22.78 -8.96 1.72
N SER A 161 -23.44 -8.22 2.57
CA SER A 161 -24.78 -8.52 3.09
C SER A 161 -25.53 -7.23 3.44
N ASP A 162 -26.82 -7.36 3.71
CA ASP A 162 -27.69 -6.32 4.26
C ASP A 162 -27.61 -6.25 5.81
N ARG A 163 -26.72 -7.03 6.42
CA ARG A 163 -26.51 -7.04 7.85
C ARG A 163 -25.79 -5.77 8.28
N LEU A 164 -26.52 -4.88 8.95
CA LEU A 164 -25.98 -3.64 9.49
C LEU A 164 -24.95 -3.96 10.60
N ALA A 165 -23.75 -3.42 10.47
CA ALA A 165 -22.67 -3.53 11.44
C ALA A 165 -22.59 -2.31 12.35
N GLY A 166 -23.06 -1.14 11.87
CA GLY A 166 -23.04 0.11 12.63
C GLY A 166 -23.30 1.31 11.72
N PHE A 167 -22.97 2.49 12.25
CA PHE A 167 -23.03 3.75 11.51
C PHE A 167 -21.72 4.50 11.64
N HIS A 168 -21.37 5.27 10.60
CA HIS A 168 -20.22 6.15 10.65
C HIS A 168 -20.38 7.22 11.71
N HIS A 169 -19.36 7.40 12.54
CA HIS A 169 -19.28 8.40 13.61
C HIS A 169 -17.85 8.93 13.74
N PRO A 170 -17.61 10.04 14.48
CA PRO A 170 -16.26 10.52 14.74
C PRO A 170 -15.36 9.43 15.34
N GLY A 171 -14.13 9.28 14.77
CA GLY A 171 -13.18 8.24 15.19
C GLY A 171 -13.48 6.82 14.69
N GLY A 172 -14.56 6.61 13.94
CA GLY A 172 -14.86 5.33 13.29
C GLY A 172 -13.92 5.03 12.12
N ASN A 173 -13.58 3.76 11.93
CA ASN A 173 -12.82 3.33 10.74
C ASN A 173 -13.75 3.19 9.54
N ILE A 174 -13.58 4.04 8.53
CA ILE A 174 -14.37 4.06 7.31
C ILE A 174 -13.54 3.96 6.03
N LEU A 175 -12.29 3.52 6.12
CA LEU A 175 -11.38 3.48 4.98
C LEU A 175 -12.04 2.86 3.73
N TYR A 176 -12.50 1.61 3.84
CA TYR A 176 -13.05 0.92 2.68
C TYR A 176 -14.38 1.51 2.18
N PRO A 177 -15.36 1.85 3.03
CA PRO A 177 -16.54 2.58 2.60
C PRO A 177 -16.22 3.89 1.89
N ALA A 178 -15.30 4.69 2.42
CA ALA A 178 -14.90 5.97 1.84
C ALA A 178 -14.28 5.83 0.45
N ILE A 179 -13.26 4.98 0.31
CA ILE A 179 -12.59 4.77 -0.99
C ILE A 179 -13.44 4.00 -2.01
N ASN A 180 -14.51 3.32 -1.58
CA ASN A 180 -15.47 2.70 -2.49
C ASN A 180 -16.53 3.69 -2.96
N ALA A 181 -16.94 4.62 -2.12
CA ALA A 181 -17.85 5.71 -2.49
C ALA A 181 -17.15 6.76 -3.35
N HIS A 182 -15.87 7.00 -3.10
CA HIS A 182 -15.02 7.99 -3.75
C HIS A 182 -13.73 7.34 -4.27
N PRO A 183 -13.77 6.56 -5.37
CA PRO A 183 -12.58 5.87 -5.90
C PRO A 183 -11.42 6.80 -6.26
N GLU A 184 -11.71 8.04 -6.63
CA GLU A 184 -10.74 9.07 -6.99
C GLU A 184 -9.78 9.46 -5.86
N ILE A 185 -10.15 9.19 -4.59
CA ILE A 185 -9.26 9.48 -3.45
C ILE A 185 -8.26 8.36 -3.17
N LYS A 186 -8.39 7.17 -3.77
CA LYS A 186 -7.53 6.01 -3.51
C LYS A 186 -6.03 6.32 -3.59
N PRO A 187 -5.52 7.03 -4.60
CA PRO A 187 -4.10 7.34 -4.69
C PRO A 187 -3.59 8.27 -3.58
N TYR A 188 -4.50 8.98 -2.90
CA TYR A 188 -4.15 10.12 -2.04
C TYR A 188 -4.55 9.96 -0.58
N TYR A 189 -5.37 8.94 -0.24
CA TYR A 189 -6.01 8.85 1.07
C TYR A 189 -5.03 8.84 2.26
N ILE A 190 -3.80 8.31 2.07
CA ILE A 190 -2.78 8.26 3.15
C ILE A 190 -2.34 9.67 3.58
N GLY A 191 -2.35 10.63 2.65
CA GLY A 191 -1.99 12.02 2.90
C GLY A 191 -3.18 12.92 3.26
N MET A 192 -4.39 12.39 3.33
CA MET A 192 -5.58 13.17 3.67
C MET A 192 -5.61 13.46 5.18
N PRO A 193 -5.80 14.71 5.60
CA PRO A 193 -5.81 15.09 7.02
C PRO A 193 -7.03 14.53 7.77
N ASP A 194 -8.14 14.34 7.09
CA ASP A 194 -9.38 13.83 7.66
C ASP A 194 -10.13 12.94 6.64
N LEU A 195 -9.86 11.65 6.65
CA LEU A 195 -10.61 10.68 5.88
C LEU A 195 -12.06 10.53 6.40
N GLY A 196 -12.27 10.85 7.69
CA GLY A 196 -13.58 10.77 8.33
C GLY A 196 -14.62 11.71 7.73
N SER A 197 -14.18 12.84 7.16
CA SER A 197 -15.08 13.80 6.52
C SER A 197 -15.59 13.40 5.12
N VAL A 198 -15.02 12.33 4.54
CA VAL A 198 -15.36 11.87 3.18
C VAL A 198 -16.78 11.34 3.10
N LEU A 199 -17.26 10.69 4.16
CA LEU A 199 -18.64 10.23 4.26
C LEU A 199 -19.37 10.99 5.38
N PRO A 200 -20.68 11.26 5.21
CA PRO A 200 -21.47 11.91 6.26
C PRO A 200 -21.60 10.99 7.48
N TYR A 201 -21.66 11.58 8.66
CA TYR A 201 -22.01 10.83 9.87
C TYR A 201 -23.41 10.23 9.74
N GLY A 202 -23.60 9.03 10.30
CA GLY A 202 -24.81 8.25 10.12
C GLY A 202 -24.81 7.39 8.84
N PHE A 203 -23.75 7.44 8.02
CA PHE A 203 -23.63 6.53 6.88
C PHE A 203 -23.66 5.08 7.40
N PRO A 204 -24.56 4.20 6.87
CA PRO A 204 -24.70 2.83 7.36
C PRO A 204 -23.51 1.97 6.92
N LEU A 205 -22.95 1.23 7.87
CA LEU A 205 -21.85 0.29 7.65
C LEU A 205 -22.38 -1.14 7.75
N PHE A 206 -22.01 -1.97 6.80
CA PHE A 206 -22.45 -3.36 6.70
C PHE A 206 -21.27 -4.32 6.81
N GLU A 207 -21.55 -5.62 6.90
CA GLU A 207 -20.51 -6.66 6.91
C GLU A 207 -19.63 -6.54 5.65
N GLU A 208 -18.31 -6.47 5.84
CA GLU A 208 -17.32 -6.33 4.77
C GLU A 208 -16.49 -7.59 4.59
N ARG A 209 -16.12 -7.88 3.33
CA ARG A 209 -15.12 -8.88 2.96
C ARG A 209 -14.19 -8.40 1.85
N PRO A 210 -12.95 -8.94 1.78
CA PRO A 210 -12.03 -8.60 0.69
C PRO A 210 -12.66 -8.81 -0.69
N ALA A 211 -12.49 -7.83 -1.58
CA ALA A 211 -13.11 -7.80 -2.91
C ALA A 211 -12.82 -9.05 -3.76
N LEU A 212 -11.63 -9.67 -3.60
CA LEU A 212 -11.24 -10.87 -4.34
C LEU A 212 -12.10 -12.10 -4.05
N VAL A 213 -12.76 -12.16 -2.89
CA VAL A 213 -13.56 -13.32 -2.45
C VAL A 213 -15.02 -12.93 -2.17
N ALA A 214 -15.39 -11.69 -2.45
CA ALA A 214 -16.68 -11.12 -2.10
C ALA A 214 -17.50 -10.79 -3.36
N ARG A 215 -18.80 -11.00 -3.28
CA ARG A 215 -19.76 -10.39 -4.21
C ARG A 215 -20.27 -9.10 -3.58
N LYS A 216 -20.05 -7.97 -4.27
CA LYS A 216 -20.52 -6.65 -3.83
C LYS A 216 -22.03 -6.63 -3.72
N VAL A 217 -22.53 -6.15 -2.59
CA VAL A 217 -23.93 -5.79 -2.38
C VAL A 217 -24.04 -4.27 -2.51
N GLU A 218 -24.96 -3.80 -3.32
CA GLU A 218 -25.27 -2.37 -3.48
C GLU A 218 -26.37 -1.99 -2.49
N ILE A 219 -26.13 -0.92 -1.75
CA ILE A 219 -27.09 -0.40 -0.77
C ILE A 219 -27.94 0.65 -1.45
N ASN A 220 -29.26 0.61 -1.19
CA ASN A 220 -30.19 1.61 -1.71
C ASN A 220 -29.79 3.02 -1.25
N PRO A 221 -29.57 3.98 -2.17
CA PRO A 221 -29.21 5.36 -1.82
C PRO A 221 -30.25 6.05 -0.90
N ASP A 222 -31.54 5.77 -1.07
CA ASP A 222 -32.58 6.35 -0.24
C ASP A 222 -32.44 5.90 1.21
N PHE A 223 -32.12 4.62 1.45
CA PHE A 223 -31.82 4.10 2.79
C PHE A 223 -30.61 4.80 3.41
N ILE A 224 -29.54 5.03 2.63
CA ILE A 224 -28.38 5.77 3.10
C ILE A 224 -28.79 7.19 3.52
N ASN A 225 -29.56 7.89 2.70
CA ASN A 225 -30.04 9.24 2.96
C ASN A 225 -30.91 9.31 4.22
N GLU A 226 -31.81 8.35 4.41
CA GLU A 226 -32.63 8.25 5.63
C GLU A 226 -31.76 8.04 6.89
N CYS A 227 -30.78 7.14 6.84
CA CYS A 227 -29.85 6.92 7.96
C CYS A 227 -29.08 8.21 8.28
N VAL A 228 -28.49 8.87 7.28
CA VAL A 228 -27.74 10.13 7.48
C VAL A 228 -28.64 11.21 8.07
N ALA A 229 -29.89 11.31 7.61
CA ALA A 229 -30.84 12.30 8.14
C ALA A 229 -31.15 12.09 9.64
N LEU A 230 -31.22 10.84 10.12
CA LEU A 230 -31.43 10.53 11.53
C LEU A 230 -30.27 11.01 12.44
N PHE A 231 -29.06 11.11 11.88
CA PHE A 231 -27.86 11.53 12.63
C PHE A 231 -27.51 13.00 12.44
N ARG A 232 -28.25 13.76 11.63
CA ARG A 232 -27.94 15.17 11.31
C ARG A 232 -27.81 16.06 12.54
N ASP A 233 -28.69 15.85 13.52
CA ASP A 233 -28.78 16.64 14.76
C ASP A 233 -28.24 15.86 15.96
N PHE A 234 -27.53 14.76 15.74
CA PHE A 234 -26.99 13.91 16.80
C PHE A 234 -25.71 14.53 17.36
N ASP A 235 -25.70 14.75 18.67
CA ASP A 235 -24.54 15.27 19.40
C ASP A 235 -23.54 14.12 19.68
N PHE A 236 -22.64 13.89 18.73
CA PHE A 236 -21.60 12.87 18.85
C PHE A 236 -20.60 13.18 19.97
N ASP A 237 -20.28 14.45 20.24
CA ASP A 237 -19.29 14.82 21.25
C ASP A 237 -19.80 14.46 22.64
N SER A 238 -21.06 14.78 22.95
CA SER A 238 -21.71 14.36 24.18
C SER A 238 -21.82 12.84 24.29
N TYR A 239 -22.17 12.14 23.18
CA TYR A 239 -22.27 10.68 23.19
C TYR A 239 -20.91 10.01 23.44
N LEU A 240 -19.87 10.43 22.72
CA LEU A 240 -18.52 9.86 22.87
C LEU A 240 -17.92 10.14 24.25
N SER A 241 -18.24 11.29 24.86
CA SER A 241 -17.81 11.58 26.24
C SER A 241 -18.39 10.62 27.27
N LEU A 242 -19.56 10.06 27.00
CA LEU A 242 -20.23 9.09 27.89
C LEU A 242 -19.68 7.67 27.79
N ILE A 243 -19.10 7.28 26.65
CA ILE A 243 -18.55 5.93 26.46
C ILE A 243 -17.06 5.81 26.80
N HIS A 244 -16.40 6.92 27.08
CA HIS A 244 -15.01 6.97 27.54
C HIS A 244 -14.85 7.11 29.07
N ILE A 245 -15.90 6.83 29.85
CA ILE A 245 -15.84 6.80 31.31
C ILE A 245 -15.41 5.42 31.82
#